data_3952b5e6811366a3363089c0ffe99390
#
_entry.id   3952b5e6811366a3363089c0ffe99390
#
_cell.length_a   1.000
_cell.length_b   1.000
_cell.length_c   1.000
_cell.angle_alpha   90.00
_cell.angle_beta   90.00
_cell.angle_gamma   90.00
#
_symmetry.space_group_name_H-M   'P 1'
#
loop_
_entity.id
_entity.type
_entity.pdbx_description
1 polymer ?
#
loop_
_entity_poly.entity_id
_entity_poly.type
_entity_poly.pdbx_seq_one_letter_code
_entity_poly.pdbx_strand_id
1 'polypeptide(L)'
;MAFLGTMGAALVALPLAFLAASNFTPARIVRFALRRVFDFVRGVDGLIWTIILSRAFGPGPLTGSLAILMTDTGSFGKLFSEALENIDRKQVEGVQSTGASPIQQARFGVMPQIVPVLLSQVLYFLESNTRSATVIGAIVGGGIGLLLTQAIITQKDWEEVSYYIVLIVLMVMAMDSLSGWLRGLLIGRTGRT
;
A
#
# COMPACT_ATOMS: atom_id res chain seq x y z
N MET A 1 -7.35 -5.37 -9.45
CA MET A 1 -6.04 -4.72 -9.57
C MET A 1 -5.61 -4.08 -8.25
N ALA A 2 -6.31 -3.07 -7.73
CA ALA A 2 -5.94 -2.33 -6.50
C ALA A 2 -5.67 -3.26 -5.31
N PHE A 3 -6.61 -4.14 -4.96
CA PHE A 3 -6.46 -5.05 -3.82
C PHE A 3 -5.20 -5.94 -3.91
N LEU A 4 -5.00 -6.62 -5.05
CA LEU A 4 -3.84 -7.50 -5.23
C LEU A 4 -2.52 -6.74 -5.24
N GLY A 5 -2.48 -5.57 -5.91
CA GLY A 5 -1.30 -4.72 -5.95
C GLY A 5 -0.91 -4.22 -4.55
N THR A 6 -1.87 -3.63 -3.83
CA THR A 6 -1.63 -3.06 -2.50
C THR A 6 -1.28 -4.12 -1.45
N MET A 7 -2.03 -5.25 -1.42
CA MET A 7 -1.74 -6.34 -0.48
C MET A 7 -0.40 -7.00 -0.80
N GLY A 8 -0.11 -7.25 -2.07
CA GLY A 8 1.18 -7.78 -2.51
C GLY A 8 2.33 -6.85 -2.13
N ALA A 9 2.18 -5.55 -2.36
CA ALA A 9 3.18 -4.56 -1.98
C ALA A 9 3.42 -4.53 -0.46
N ALA A 10 2.36 -4.55 0.35
CA ALA A 10 2.48 -4.57 1.80
C ALA A 10 3.21 -5.83 2.30
N LEU A 11 2.90 -7.01 1.73
CA LEU A 11 3.56 -8.27 2.07
C LEU A 11 5.05 -8.26 1.71
N VAL A 12 5.42 -7.73 0.54
CA VAL A 12 6.82 -7.62 0.09
C VAL A 12 7.56 -6.55 0.88
N ALA A 13 6.93 -5.39 1.11
CA ALA A 13 7.54 -4.28 1.81
C ALA A 13 7.81 -4.58 3.29
N LEU A 14 6.97 -5.41 3.94
CA LEU A 14 7.09 -5.68 5.38
C LEU A 14 8.46 -6.26 5.77
N PRO A 15 8.96 -7.37 5.19
CA PRO A 15 10.28 -7.90 5.52
C PRO A 15 11.39 -6.91 5.13
N LEU A 16 11.25 -6.21 4.01
CA LEU A 16 12.24 -5.21 3.57
C LEU A 16 12.29 -4.00 4.50
N ALA A 17 11.16 -3.60 5.07
CA ALA A 17 11.10 -2.52 6.05
C ALA A 17 11.83 -2.86 7.36
N PHE A 18 11.75 -4.11 7.84
CA PHE A 18 12.54 -4.55 8.98
C PHE A 18 14.05 -4.46 8.69
N LEU A 19 14.47 -4.81 7.48
CA LEU A 19 15.87 -4.69 7.06
C LEU A 19 16.30 -3.21 6.86
N ALA A 20 15.37 -2.31 6.56
CA ALA A 20 15.64 -0.89 6.38
C ALA A 20 15.56 -0.08 7.67
N ALA A 21 14.94 -0.62 8.74
CA ALA A 21 14.78 0.05 10.01
C ALA A 21 16.09 0.04 10.84
N SER A 22 16.45 1.20 11.40
CA SER A 22 17.70 1.40 12.17
C SER A 22 17.73 0.60 13.46
N ASN A 23 16.56 0.32 14.03
CA ASN A 23 16.45 -0.38 15.31
C ASN A 23 16.71 -1.89 15.19
N PHE A 24 16.52 -2.47 13.99
CA PHE A 24 16.57 -3.92 13.77
C PHE A 24 17.80 -4.35 12.96
N THR A 25 18.34 -3.49 12.12
CA THR A 25 19.46 -3.85 11.23
C THR A 25 20.73 -3.06 11.58
N PRO A 26 21.80 -3.72 12.11
CA PRO A 26 23.06 -3.07 12.42
C PRO A 26 23.86 -2.66 11.19
N ALA A 27 23.64 -3.32 10.04
CA ALA A 27 24.38 -3.09 8.81
C ALA A 27 23.97 -1.78 8.12
N ARG A 28 24.73 -0.71 8.32
CA ARG A 28 24.47 0.63 7.74
C ARG A 28 24.36 0.62 6.22
N ILE A 29 25.16 -0.22 5.54
CA ILE A 29 25.21 -0.31 4.08
C ILE A 29 23.89 -0.88 3.54
N VAL A 30 23.40 -1.98 4.12
CA VAL A 30 22.13 -2.62 3.69
C VAL A 30 20.97 -1.65 3.87
N ARG A 31 20.89 -1.00 5.03
CA ARG A 31 19.86 0.01 5.32
C ARG A 31 19.90 1.16 4.33
N PHE A 32 21.07 1.73 4.08
CA PHE A 32 21.24 2.82 3.12
C PHE A 32 20.82 2.41 1.72
N ALA A 33 21.26 1.23 1.24
CA ALA A 33 20.92 0.72 -0.08
C ALA A 33 19.40 0.50 -0.23
N LEU A 34 18.75 -0.15 0.74
CA LEU A 34 17.31 -0.38 0.71
C LEU A 34 16.51 0.93 0.69
N ARG A 35 16.89 1.91 1.51
CA ARG A 35 16.23 3.23 1.50
C ARG A 35 16.36 3.93 0.15
N ARG A 36 17.53 3.84 -0.51
CA ARG A 36 17.72 4.39 -1.86
C ARG A 36 16.88 3.66 -2.90
N VAL A 37 16.75 2.34 -2.78
CA VAL A 37 15.85 1.56 -3.64
C VAL A 37 14.41 2.00 -3.44
N PHE A 38 13.94 2.16 -2.20
CA PHE A 38 12.58 2.64 -1.93
C PHE A 38 12.37 4.06 -2.47
N ASP A 39 13.32 4.97 -2.27
CA ASP A 39 13.24 6.34 -2.78
C ASP A 39 13.19 6.36 -4.32
N PHE A 40 13.96 5.50 -4.99
CA PHE A 40 13.94 5.36 -6.44
C PHE A 40 12.61 4.80 -6.95
N VAL A 41 12.16 3.67 -6.39
CA VAL A 41 10.95 2.98 -6.85
C VAL A 41 9.70 3.85 -6.69
N ARG A 42 9.56 4.54 -5.55
CA ARG A 42 8.42 5.45 -5.30
C ARG A 42 8.55 6.78 -6.06
N GLY A 43 9.76 7.17 -6.47
CA GLY A 43 10.02 8.38 -7.26
C GLY A 43 9.54 8.28 -8.70
N VAL A 44 9.34 7.06 -9.19
CA VAL A 44 8.76 6.81 -10.51
C VAL A 44 7.25 6.67 -10.34
N ASP A 45 6.49 7.50 -11.05
CA ASP A 45 5.03 7.48 -11.00
C ASP A 45 4.44 6.13 -11.43
N GLY A 46 3.33 5.71 -10.82
CA GLY A 46 2.66 4.45 -11.10
C GLY A 46 2.22 4.29 -12.56
N LEU A 47 1.91 5.38 -13.25
CA LEU A 47 1.57 5.33 -14.68
C LEU A 47 2.79 4.99 -15.53
N ILE A 48 3.97 5.46 -15.16
CA ILE A 48 5.22 5.13 -15.86
C ILE A 48 5.53 3.63 -15.68
N TRP A 49 5.41 3.11 -14.45
CA TRP A 49 5.52 1.67 -14.20
C TRP A 49 4.51 0.87 -15.01
N THR A 50 3.27 1.36 -15.11
CA THR A 50 2.21 0.75 -15.90
C THR A 50 2.60 0.62 -17.38
N ILE A 51 3.15 1.66 -17.98
CA ILE A 51 3.58 1.67 -19.38
C ILE A 51 4.76 0.71 -19.59
N ILE A 52 5.77 0.76 -18.73
CA ILE A 52 6.95 -0.12 -18.81
C ILE A 52 6.54 -1.59 -18.71
N LEU A 53 5.75 -1.93 -17.70
CA LEU A 53 5.31 -3.30 -17.46
C LEU A 53 4.34 -3.80 -18.54
N SER A 54 3.52 -2.92 -19.11
CA SER A 54 2.64 -3.25 -20.23
C SER A 54 3.42 -3.64 -21.49
N ARG A 55 4.58 -3.04 -21.70
CA ARG A 55 5.48 -3.43 -22.79
C ARG A 55 6.18 -4.76 -22.55
N ALA A 56 6.51 -5.07 -21.29
CA ALA A 56 7.22 -6.29 -20.92
C ALA A 56 6.30 -7.51 -20.82
N PHE A 57 5.13 -7.38 -20.20
CA PHE A 57 4.22 -8.48 -19.89
C PHE A 57 2.93 -8.46 -20.71
N GLY A 58 2.75 -7.45 -21.56
CA GLY A 58 1.52 -7.22 -22.30
C GLY A 58 0.47 -6.44 -21.50
N PRO A 59 -0.56 -5.92 -22.20
CA PRO A 59 -1.68 -5.22 -21.55
C PRO A 59 -2.57 -6.21 -20.78
N GLY A 60 -3.08 -5.78 -19.63
CA GLY A 60 -4.01 -6.60 -18.86
C GLY A 60 -4.07 -6.25 -17.36
N PRO A 61 -5.06 -6.79 -16.64
CA PRO A 61 -5.26 -6.51 -15.20
C PRO A 61 -4.07 -6.91 -14.30
N LEU A 62 -3.34 -7.95 -14.70
CA LEU A 62 -2.15 -8.40 -13.98
C LEU A 62 -1.06 -7.32 -14.02
N THR A 63 -0.82 -6.75 -15.19
CA THR A 63 0.16 -5.68 -15.40
C THR A 63 -0.16 -4.45 -14.56
N GLY A 64 -1.44 -4.05 -14.48
CA GLY A 64 -1.89 -2.98 -13.59
C GLY A 64 -1.65 -3.29 -12.11
N SER A 65 -1.89 -4.53 -11.69
CA SER A 65 -1.62 -4.96 -10.32
C SER A 65 -0.12 -4.92 -10.00
N LEU A 66 0.74 -5.33 -10.94
CA LEU A 66 2.20 -5.28 -10.80
C LEU A 66 2.72 -3.85 -10.73
N ALA A 67 2.14 -2.93 -11.49
CA ALA A 67 2.51 -1.51 -11.45
C ALA A 67 2.22 -0.90 -10.06
N ILE A 68 1.04 -1.17 -9.51
CA ILE A 68 0.68 -0.76 -8.14
C ILE A 68 1.62 -1.41 -7.13
N LEU A 69 1.89 -2.72 -7.26
CA LEU A 69 2.80 -3.45 -6.38
C LEU A 69 4.19 -2.82 -6.36
N MET A 70 4.75 -2.48 -7.51
CA MET A 70 6.07 -1.85 -7.60
C MET A 70 6.09 -0.50 -6.88
N THR A 71 5.18 0.41 -7.24
CA THR A 71 5.11 1.76 -6.65
C THR A 71 4.90 1.73 -5.14
N ASP A 72 3.94 0.92 -4.70
CA ASP A 72 3.56 0.82 -3.29
C ASP A 72 4.62 0.12 -2.45
N THR A 73 5.38 -0.83 -3.01
CA THR A 73 6.50 -1.46 -2.28
C THR A 73 7.52 -0.42 -1.86
N GLY A 74 7.85 0.55 -2.71
CA GLY A 74 8.72 1.66 -2.36
C GLY A 74 8.14 2.54 -1.25
N SER A 75 6.85 2.88 -1.35
CA SER A 75 6.13 3.71 -0.38
C SER A 75 5.98 3.00 0.96
N PHE A 76 5.49 1.77 0.98
CA PHE A 76 5.35 0.98 2.21
C PHE A 76 6.70 0.65 2.85
N GLY A 77 7.72 0.32 2.06
CA GLY A 77 9.06 0.05 2.58
C GLY A 77 9.58 1.22 3.40
N LYS A 78 9.36 2.44 2.94
CA LYS A 78 9.73 3.64 3.68
C LYS A 78 8.83 3.88 4.88
N LEU A 79 7.51 3.94 4.70
CA LEU A 79 6.56 4.22 5.77
C LEU A 79 6.62 3.18 6.89
N PHE A 80 6.75 1.90 6.55
CA PHE A 80 6.87 0.82 7.53
C PHE A 80 8.19 0.89 8.29
N SER A 81 9.31 1.21 7.60
CA SER A 81 10.59 1.39 8.30
C SER A 81 10.58 2.58 9.25
N GLU A 82 9.95 3.69 8.88
CA GLU A 82 9.77 4.85 9.74
C GLU A 82 8.86 4.53 10.94
N ALA A 83 7.78 3.78 10.74
CA ALA A 83 6.92 3.33 11.84
C ALA A 83 7.67 2.43 12.83
N LEU A 84 8.52 1.52 12.32
CA LEU A 84 9.39 0.66 13.13
C LEU A 84 10.44 1.46 13.93
N GLU A 85 10.92 2.58 13.40
CA GLU A 85 11.88 3.45 14.08
C GLU A 85 11.24 4.33 15.17
N ASN A 86 9.98 4.69 14.99
CA ASN A 86 9.24 5.61 15.86
C ASN A 86 8.47 4.91 17.01
N ILE A 87 8.78 3.65 17.31
CA ILE A 87 8.17 2.95 18.46
C ILE A 87 8.55 3.59 19.79
N ASP A 88 7.62 3.56 20.73
CA ASP A 88 7.90 3.98 22.11
C ASP A 88 8.77 2.93 22.81
N ARG A 89 10.03 3.29 23.03
CA ARG A 89 11.02 2.41 23.69
C ARG A 89 10.65 2.09 25.12
N LYS A 90 9.94 2.96 25.83
CA LYS A 90 9.53 2.73 27.22
C LYS A 90 8.63 1.49 27.35
N GLN A 91 7.75 1.27 26.37
CA GLN A 91 6.90 0.06 26.37
C GLN A 91 7.73 -1.20 26.14
N VAL A 92 8.74 -1.13 25.27
CA VAL A 92 9.65 -2.26 24.99
C VAL A 92 10.53 -2.54 26.24
N GLU A 93 11.07 -1.49 26.87
CA GLU A 93 11.85 -1.59 28.11
C GLU A 93 11.01 -2.15 29.27
N GLY A 94 9.73 -1.74 29.35
CA GLY A 94 8.79 -2.30 30.33
C GLY A 94 8.60 -3.81 30.18
N VAL A 95 8.49 -4.30 28.95
CA VAL A 95 8.42 -5.75 28.68
C VAL A 95 9.77 -6.42 28.96
N GLN A 96 10.88 -5.76 28.64
CA GLN A 96 12.23 -6.27 28.89
C GLN A 96 12.50 -6.44 30.39
N SER A 97 12.03 -5.51 31.23
CA SER A 97 12.23 -5.55 32.68
C SER A 97 11.59 -6.76 33.38
N THR A 98 10.62 -7.41 32.73
CA THR A 98 10.01 -8.67 33.19
C THR A 98 10.86 -9.91 32.88
N GLY A 99 12.06 -9.76 32.28
CA GLY A 99 12.90 -10.88 31.86
C GLY A 99 12.48 -11.50 30.52
N ALA A 100 11.67 -10.80 29.72
CA ALA A 100 11.16 -11.29 28.44
C ALA A 100 12.31 -11.50 27.42
N SER A 101 12.23 -12.61 26.68
CA SER A 101 13.14 -12.90 25.56
C SER A 101 12.97 -11.88 24.42
N PRO A 102 13.96 -11.71 23.51
CA PRO A 102 13.83 -10.78 22.38
C PRO A 102 12.58 -11.00 21.51
N ILE A 103 12.15 -12.24 21.35
CA ILE A 103 10.92 -12.59 20.60
C ILE A 103 9.68 -12.11 21.35
N GLN A 104 9.65 -12.26 22.68
CA GLN A 104 8.57 -11.76 23.53
C GLN A 104 8.52 -10.23 23.54
N GLN A 105 9.67 -9.55 23.61
CA GLN A 105 9.76 -8.10 23.48
C GLN A 105 9.19 -7.62 22.13
N ALA A 106 9.54 -8.28 21.01
CA ALA A 106 8.98 -7.98 19.71
C ALA A 106 7.45 -8.19 19.69
N ARG A 107 6.97 -9.31 20.23
CA ARG A 107 5.53 -9.66 20.20
C ARG A 107 4.68 -8.76 21.11
N PHE A 108 5.13 -8.43 22.30
CA PHE A 108 4.33 -7.71 23.30
C PHE A 108 4.69 -6.23 23.44
N GLY A 109 5.93 -5.83 23.09
CA GLY A 109 6.37 -4.44 23.16
C GLY A 109 6.28 -3.72 21.80
N VAL A 110 6.65 -4.38 20.70
CA VAL A 110 6.76 -3.75 19.38
C VAL A 110 5.50 -3.93 18.55
N MET A 111 5.04 -5.18 18.36
CA MET A 111 3.92 -5.50 17.45
C MET A 111 2.61 -4.78 17.78
N PRO A 112 2.19 -4.62 19.06
CA PRO A 112 0.95 -3.91 19.37
C PRO A 112 0.96 -2.44 18.95
N GLN A 113 2.13 -1.81 18.92
CA GLN A 113 2.29 -0.42 18.50
C GLN A 113 2.25 -0.28 16.98
N ILE A 114 2.88 -1.21 16.26
CA ILE A 114 3.11 -1.10 14.81
C ILE A 114 1.91 -1.58 14.00
N VAL A 115 1.31 -2.71 14.37
CA VAL A 115 0.24 -3.34 13.57
C VAL A 115 -0.90 -2.38 13.25
N PRO A 116 -1.45 -1.59 14.19
CA PRO A 116 -2.51 -0.63 13.87
C PRO A 116 -2.06 0.44 12.86
N VAL A 117 -0.81 0.91 12.98
CA VAL A 117 -0.23 1.92 12.10
C VAL A 117 -0.06 1.36 10.69
N LEU A 118 0.54 0.16 10.56
CA LEU A 118 0.73 -0.50 9.27
C LEU A 118 -0.61 -0.79 8.58
N LEU A 119 -1.58 -1.32 9.30
CA LEU A 119 -2.91 -1.60 8.76
C LEU A 119 -3.61 -0.32 8.30
N SER A 120 -3.50 0.77 9.06
CA SER A 120 -4.06 2.07 8.66
C SER A 120 -3.43 2.59 7.38
N GLN A 121 -2.12 2.42 7.20
CA GLN A 121 -1.41 2.79 5.97
C GLN A 121 -1.86 1.93 4.80
N VAL A 122 -1.97 0.61 4.98
CA VAL A 122 -2.45 -0.31 3.93
C VAL A 122 -3.87 0.05 3.49
N LEU A 123 -4.77 0.35 4.44
CA LEU A 123 -6.13 0.77 4.12
C LEU A 123 -6.16 2.11 3.36
N TYR A 124 -5.31 3.06 3.74
CA TYR A 124 -5.19 4.34 3.03
C TYR A 124 -4.73 4.15 1.57
N PHE A 125 -3.70 3.33 1.37
CA PHE A 125 -3.22 3.03 0.01
C PHE A 125 -4.24 2.23 -0.80
N LEU A 126 -4.94 1.29 -0.19
CA LEU A 126 -6.01 0.54 -0.86
C LEU A 126 -7.13 1.47 -1.36
N GLU A 127 -7.56 2.43 -0.54
CA GLU A 127 -8.51 3.47 -0.90
C GLU A 127 -8.00 4.30 -2.08
N SER A 128 -6.78 4.83 -2.00
CA SER A 128 -6.15 5.63 -3.05
C SER A 128 -5.97 4.83 -4.34
N ASN A 129 -5.51 3.59 -4.25
CA ASN A 129 -5.29 2.72 -5.40
C ASN A 129 -6.58 2.25 -6.06
N THR A 130 -7.69 2.19 -5.36
CA THR A 130 -9.00 1.92 -5.96
C THR A 130 -9.35 2.98 -7.00
N ARG A 131 -9.03 4.24 -6.71
CA ARG A 131 -9.20 5.37 -7.64
C ARG A 131 -8.19 5.32 -8.77
N SER A 132 -6.91 5.15 -8.46
CA SER A 132 -5.82 5.08 -9.44
C SER A 132 -5.96 3.88 -10.38
N ALA A 133 -6.48 2.75 -9.91
CA ALA A 133 -6.71 1.55 -10.71
C ALA A 133 -7.69 1.76 -11.87
N THR A 134 -8.58 2.75 -11.78
CA THR A 134 -9.47 3.11 -12.90
C THR A 134 -8.67 3.71 -14.04
N VAL A 135 -7.75 4.63 -13.75
CA VAL A 135 -6.89 5.26 -14.75
C VAL A 135 -5.89 4.25 -15.31
N ILE A 136 -5.27 3.45 -14.45
CA ILE A 136 -4.37 2.35 -14.86
C ILE A 136 -5.11 1.37 -15.77
N GLY A 137 -6.34 0.99 -15.41
CA GLY A 137 -7.17 0.09 -16.21
C GLY A 137 -7.52 0.63 -17.60
N ALA A 138 -7.70 1.93 -17.74
CA ALA A 138 -7.89 2.59 -19.03
C ALA A 138 -6.65 2.47 -19.93
N ILE A 139 -5.45 2.48 -19.35
CA ILE A 139 -4.18 2.41 -20.08
C ILE A 139 -3.81 0.98 -20.45
N VAL A 140 -3.90 0.05 -19.49
CA VAL A 140 -3.48 -1.35 -19.70
C VAL A 140 -4.59 -2.27 -20.20
N GLY A 141 -5.77 -1.74 -20.40
CA GLY A 141 -6.89 -2.53 -20.94
C GLY A 141 -7.47 -3.50 -19.90
N GLY A 142 -7.86 -3.03 -18.72
CA GLY A 142 -8.44 -3.86 -17.67
C GLY A 142 -9.47 -3.18 -16.78
N GLY A 143 -10.46 -3.96 -16.32
CA GLY A 143 -11.48 -3.49 -15.39
C GLY A 143 -12.39 -2.41 -15.95
N ILE A 144 -12.99 -1.62 -15.04
CA ILE A 144 -13.97 -0.58 -15.41
C ILE A 144 -13.34 0.56 -16.24
N GLY A 145 -12.02 0.80 -16.07
CA GLY A 145 -11.31 1.81 -16.86
C GLY A 145 -11.25 1.47 -18.35
N LEU A 146 -11.10 0.19 -18.71
CA LEU A 146 -11.18 -0.26 -20.12
C LEU A 146 -12.57 0.01 -20.69
N LEU A 147 -13.64 -0.37 -19.96
CA LEU A 147 -15.01 -0.18 -20.41
C LEU A 147 -15.32 1.31 -20.64
N LEU A 148 -14.91 2.17 -19.72
CA LEU A 148 -15.03 3.61 -19.87
C LEU A 148 -14.30 4.12 -21.12
N THR A 149 -13.06 3.66 -21.35
CA THR A 149 -12.29 4.07 -22.53
C THR A 149 -12.94 3.58 -23.84
N GLN A 150 -13.48 2.37 -23.85
CA GLN A 150 -14.21 1.83 -25.01
C GLN A 150 -15.48 2.62 -25.30
N ALA A 151 -16.27 2.96 -24.27
CA ALA A 151 -17.46 3.78 -24.40
C ALA A 151 -17.16 5.18 -24.99
N ILE A 152 -16.06 5.82 -24.55
CA ILE A 152 -15.66 7.14 -25.04
C ILE A 152 -15.11 7.08 -26.46
N ILE A 153 -14.14 6.19 -26.71
CA ILE A 153 -13.33 6.25 -27.94
C ILE A 153 -13.96 5.44 -29.06
N THR A 154 -14.46 4.23 -28.76
CA THR A 154 -14.91 3.27 -29.78
C THR A 154 -16.38 3.40 -30.05
N GLN A 155 -17.21 3.37 -29.04
CA GLN A 155 -18.67 3.37 -29.17
C GLN A 155 -19.24 4.77 -29.30
N LYS A 156 -18.56 5.79 -28.69
CA LYS A 156 -19.04 7.17 -28.57
C LYS A 156 -20.44 7.26 -27.94
N ASP A 157 -20.71 6.35 -27.02
CA ASP A 157 -21.97 6.27 -26.30
C ASP A 157 -21.87 7.02 -24.98
N TRP A 158 -22.44 8.23 -24.97
CA TRP A 158 -22.41 9.11 -23.80
C TRP A 158 -23.33 8.65 -22.65
N GLU A 159 -24.30 7.81 -22.93
CA GLU A 159 -25.16 7.22 -21.90
C GLU A 159 -24.34 6.17 -21.12
N GLU A 160 -23.62 5.28 -21.81
CA GLU A 160 -22.71 4.33 -21.17
C GLU A 160 -21.58 5.03 -20.41
N VAL A 161 -21.00 6.09 -20.97
CA VAL A 161 -19.98 6.89 -20.28
C VAL A 161 -20.50 7.42 -18.94
N SER A 162 -21.70 8.01 -18.94
CA SER A 162 -22.35 8.54 -17.72
C SER A 162 -22.58 7.42 -16.70
N TYR A 163 -23.00 6.25 -17.13
CA TYR A 163 -23.22 5.08 -16.29
C TYR A 163 -21.91 4.62 -15.63
N TYR A 164 -20.82 4.48 -16.40
CA TYR A 164 -19.52 4.07 -15.82
C TYR A 164 -18.95 5.11 -14.87
N ILE A 165 -19.12 6.40 -15.15
CA ILE A 165 -18.69 7.47 -14.21
C ILE A 165 -19.42 7.33 -12.87
N VAL A 166 -20.76 7.17 -12.89
CA VAL A 166 -21.55 6.97 -11.67
C VAL A 166 -21.08 5.72 -10.91
N LEU A 167 -20.84 4.60 -11.61
CA LEU A 167 -20.35 3.38 -10.99
C LEU A 167 -18.98 3.57 -10.33
N ILE A 168 -18.06 4.28 -10.98
CA ILE A 168 -16.72 4.58 -10.42
C ILE A 168 -16.86 5.41 -9.15
N VAL A 169 -17.69 6.45 -9.17
CA VAL A 169 -17.93 7.31 -8.00
C VAL A 169 -18.53 6.50 -6.85
N LEU A 170 -19.54 5.67 -7.11
CA LEU A 170 -20.14 4.80 -6.10
C LEU A 170 -19.12 3.80 -5.51
N MET A 171 -18.30 3.19 -6.36
CA MET A 171 -17.25 2.27 -5.93
C MET A 171 -16.22 2.98 -5.03
N VAL A 172 -15.77 4.18 -5.42
CA VAL A 172 -14.83 4.97 -4.60
C VAL A 172 -15.47 5.35 -3.27
N MET A 173 -16.70 5.85 -3.26
CA MET A 173 -17.42 6.19 -2.01
C MET A 173 -17.60 4.98 -1.09
N ALA A 174 -17.90 3.82 -1.64
CA ALA A 174 -18.01 2.58 -0.88
C ALA A 174 -16.66 2.19 -0.23
N MET A 175 -15.57 2.28 -0.99
CA MET A 175 -14.22 2.00 -0.48
C MET A 175 -13.78 3.01 0.57
N ASP A 176 -14.04 4.30 0.37
CA ASP A 176 -13.73 5.36 1.34
C ASP A 176 -14.48 5.11 2.66
N SER A 177 -15.77 4.78 2.58
CA SER A 177 -16.59 4.47 3.75
C SER A 177 -16.11 3.23 4.48
N LEU A 178 -15.80 2.15 3.75
CA LEU A 178 -15.30 0.90 4.31
C LEU A 178 -13.94 1.09 4.98
N SER A 179 -13.01 1.77 4.31
CA SER A 179 -11.68 2.10 4.84
C SER A 179 -11.77 2.97 6.08
N GLY A 180 -12.65 3.99 6.07
CA GLY A 180 -12.88 4.86 7.22
C GLY A 180 -13.42 4.11 8.43
N TRP A 181 -14.41 3.22 8.21
CA TRP A 181 -14.96 2.37 9.26
C TRP A 181 -13.91 1.42 9.85
N LEU A 182 -13.13 0.73 9.00
CA LEU A 182 -12.06 -0.16 9.44
C LEU A 182 -10.97 0.57 10.21
N ARG A 183 -10.55 1.76 9.75
CA ARG A 183 -9.58 2.60 10.48
C ARG A 183 -10.13 3.03 11.84
N GLY A 184 -11.40 3.40 11.92
CA GLY A 184 -12.04 3.73 13.18
C GLY A 184 -12.03 2.58 14.19
N LEU A 185 -12.22 1.33 13.74
CA LEU A 185 -12.10 0.15 14.59
C LEU A 185 -10.68 -0.12 15.08
N LEU A 186 -9.67 0.13 14.22
CA LEU A 186 -8.25 -0.08 14.54
C LEU A 186 -7.72 0.98 15.51
N ILE A 187 -8.01 2.26 15.27
CA ILE A 187 -7.50 3.39 16.05
C ILE A 187 -8.33 3.60 17.31
N GLY A 188 -9.66 3.43 17.24
CA GLY A 188 -10.57 3.62 18.38
C GLY A 188 -10.34 2.63 19.53
N ARG A 189 -9.70 1.50 19.28
CA ARG A 189 -9.27 0.55 20.31
C ARG A 189 -7.98 0.96 21.04
N THR A 190 -7.13 1.76 20.40
CA THR A 190 -5.81 2.15 20.94
C THR A 190 -5.89 3.45 21.77
N GLY A 191 -6.95 4.25 21.63
CA GLY A 191 -7.12 5.53 22.32
C GLY A 191 -7.96 5.48 23.62
N ARG A 192 -8.28 4.30 24.15
CA ARG A 192 -9.09 4.11 25.36
C ARG A 192 -8.34 3.46 26.54
N THR A 193 -7.00 3.54 26.55
CA THR A 193 -6.22 3.14 27.74
C THR A 193 -5.41 4.31 28.26
#